data_90a99dfe2c73a5fd610c3f3e19862687
#
_entry.id   90a99dfe2c73a5fd610c3f3e19862687
#
_cell.length_a   1.000
_cell.length_b   1.000
_cell.length_c   1.000
_cell.angle_alpha   90.00
_cell.angle_beta   90.00
_cell.angle_gamma   90.00
#
_symmetry.space_group_name_H-M   'P 1'
#
loop_
_entity.id
_entity.type
_entity.pdbx_description
1 polymer ?
#
loop_
_entity_poly.entity_id
_entity_poly.type
_entity_poly.pdbx_seq_one_letter_code
_entity_poly.pdbx_strand_id
1 'polypeptide(L)'
;MLFYLAPIRVIFYMRIIVNRKPVPALPVCNKVQIFCFRGIQHRMVVGEPTDNKMVSASKGTKSFELTFTGKPFHSGYPEHGVSAVELFVDFMERLRAADFPMDPELGATTWNVGLLRSDNPQNILSPALSCRLYFRTTFASDAAVTEWMRAQASDTLKVKEFGGDTPARYLTLPGFGTATVAFGSDAPHLTNFDQKILCGPGSITVAHRDDECLSKADFEQAINNYVKIYESYH
;
A
#
# COMPACT_ATOMS: atom_id res chain seq x y z
N MET A 1 -27.34 2.70 2.87
CA MET A 1 -28.39 2.34 3.85
C MET A 1 -28.23 3.29 5.03
N LEU A 2 -29.25 4.05 5.36
CA LEU A 2 -29.21 5.03 6.46
C LEU A 2 -29.81 4.38 7.69
N PHE A 3 -29.07 4.26 8.78
CA PHE A 3 -29.61 3.86 10.07
C PHE A 3 -29.82 5.10 10.94
N TYR A 4 -31.04 5.30 11.39
CA TYR A 4 -31.37 6.35 12.35
C TYR A 4 -31.48 5.74 13.75
N LEU A 5 -30.64 6.16 14.67
CA LEU A 5 -30.83 5.98 16.11
C LEU A 5 -31.05 7.37 16.70
N ALA A 6 -32.30 7.67 17.12
CA ALA A 6 -32.62 8.90 17.81
C ALA A 6 -32.17 8.82 19.30
N PRO A 7 -31.62 9.90 19.90
CA PRO A 7 -31.61 11.29 19.46
C PRO A 7 -30.28 11.82 18.93
N ILE A 8 -29.35 10.95 18.60
CA ILE A 8 -28.00 11.33 18.15
C ILE A 8 -27.92 11.10 16.63
N ARG A 9 -27.71 12.16 15.86
CA ARG A 9 -27.51 12.04 14.42
C ARG A 9 -26.11 11.47 14.13
N VAL A 10 -25.97 10.15 14.11
CA VAL A 10 -24.82 9.47 13.55
C VAL A 10 -25.08 9.30 12.06
N ILE A 11 -24.35 10.04 11.23
CA ILE A 11 -24.45 9.89 9.77
C ILE A 11 -23.37 8.90 9.36
N PHE A 12 -23.77 7.67 9.10
CA PHE A 12 -22.91 6.68 8.45
C PHE A 12 -22.89 6.94 6.95
N TYR A 13 -21.79 7.47 6.43
CA TYR A 13 -21.58 7.55 4.99
C TYR A 13 -20.90 6.25 4.53
N MET A 14 -21.70 5.31 4.06
CA MET A 14 -21.22 4.11 3.41
C MET A 14 -21.20 4.37 1.91
N ARG A 15 -20.03 4.66 1.34
CA ARG A 15 -19.86 4.73 -0.11
C ARG A 15 -19.46 3.35 -0.61
N ILE A 16 -20.43 2.55 -1.02
CA ILE A 16 -20.22 1.30 -1.75
C ILE A 16 -19.92 1.69 -3.21
N ILE A 17 -18.69 1.52 -3.65
CA ILE A 17 -18.35 1.64 -5.07
C ILE A 17 -18.40 0.22 -5.66
N VAL A 18 -19.49 -0.07 -6.34
CA VAL A 18 -19.68 -1.31 -7.09
C VAL A 18 -18.94 -1.18 -8.42
N ASN A 19 -17.92 -1.99 -8.64
CA ASN A 19 -17.29 -2.11 -9.95
C ASN A 19 -18.22 -2.91 -10.84
N ARG A 20 -18.77 -2.27 -11.91
CA ARG A 20 -19.74 -2.89 -12.83
C ARG A 20 -19.03 -3.82 -13.79
N LYS A 21 -18.93 -5.11 -13.46
CA LYS A 21 -18.90 -6.20 -14.44
C LYS A 21 -19.99 -7.20 -14.04
N PRO A 22 -20.77 -7.73 -14.99
CA PRO A 22 -21.87 -8.63 -14.67
C PRO A 22 -21.31 -10.01 -14.31
N VAL A 23 -21.37 -10.37 -13.05
CA VAL A 23 -21.18 -11.74 -12.56
C VAL A 23 -22.40 -12.08 -11.68
N PRO A 24 -23.06 -13.22 -11.90
CA PRO A 24 -24.26 -13.60 -11.12
C PRO A 24 -23.85 -14.22 -9.77
N ALA A 25 -23.29 -13.42 -8.90
CA ALA A 25 -23.11 -13.71 -7.48
C ALA A 25 -23.02 -12.38 -6.76
N LEU A 26 -23.51 -12.30 -5.54
CA LEU A 26 -23.62 -11.09 -4.72
C LEU A 26 -22.42 -10.14 -4.91
N PRO A 27 -22.68 -8.84 -5.16
CA PRO A 27 -21.62 -7.90 -5.53
C PRO A 27 -20.62 -7.76 -4.40
N VAL A 28 -19.39 -8.09 -4.69
CA VAL A 28 -18.24 -7.88 -3.84
C VAL A 28 -17.95 -6.39 -3.75
N CYS A 29 -17.85 -5.88 -2.55
CA CYS A 29 -17.60 -4.48 -2.27
C CYS A 29 -16.10 -4.22 -2.26
N ASN A 30 -15.60 -3.60 -3.31
CA ASN A 30 -14.26 -3.03 -3.32
C ASN A 30 -14.34 -1.56 -2.93
N LYS A 31 -14.02 -1.18 -1.73
CA LYS A 31 -13.30 0.04 -1.29
C LYS A 31 -13.63 0.51 0.12
N VAL A 32 -12.59 1.09 0.71
CA VAL A 32 -12.47 1.86 1.94
C VAL A 32 -13.79 2.48 2.42
N GLN A 33 -14.21 2.08 3.60
CA GLN A 33 -15.35 2.68 4.29
C GLN A 33 -14.81 3.71 5.29
N ILE A 34 -15.09 4.98 5.03
CA ILE A 34 -14.74 6.07 5.93
C ILE A 34 -15.95 6.37 6.80
N PHE A 35 -15.83 6.21 8.12
CA PHE A 35 -16.83 6.61 9.08
C PHE A 35 -16.41 7.92 9.75
N CYS A 36 -17.18 8.98 9.54
CA CYS A 36 -16.94 10.28 10.15
C CYS A 36 -17.95 10.47 11.29
N PHE A 37 -17.49 10.62 12.52
CA PHE A 37 -18.33 10.95 13.67
C PHE A 37 -18.43 12.47 13.81
N ARG A 38 -19.59 13.04 13.47
CA ARG A 38 -19.83 14.49 13.59
C ARG A 38 -20.14 14.82 15.06
N GLY A 39 -19.30 15.63 15.68
CA GLY A 39 -19.48 16.13 17.05
C GLY A 39 -18.41 15.71 18.06
N ILE A 40 -17.50 14.81 17.69
CA ILE A 40 -16.37 14.40 18.53
C ILE A 40 -15.09 14.86 17.83
N GLN A 41 -14.40 15.77 18.46
CA GLN A 41 -13.16 16.43 18.03
C GLN A 41 -12.31 15.58 17.07
N HIS A 42 -12.30 15.95 15.76
CA HIS A 42 -11.30 15.55 14.78
C HIS A 42 -10.89 14.06 14.73
N ARG A 43 -11.82 13.13 14.99
CA ARG A 43 -11.58 11.68 15.02
C ARG A 43 -12.22 10.97 13.83
N MET A 44 -11.56 9.93 13.34
CA MET A 44 -12.03 9.17 12.20
C MET A 44 -11.72 7.69 12.32
N VAL A 45 -12.60 6.85 11.81
CA VAL A 45 -12.37 5.42 11.59
C VAL A 45 -12.30 5.17 10.09
N VAL A 46 -11.22 4.54 9.64
CA VAL A 46 -11.03 4.07 8.27
C VAL A 46 -11.22 2.56 8.25
N GLY A 47 -12.20 2.10 7.46
CA GLY A 47 -12.60 0.69 7.39
C GLY A 47 -11.80 -0.09 6.36
N GLU A 48 -10.57 -0.44 6.66
CA GLU A 48 -9.74 -1.33 5.84
C GLU A 48 -9.91 -2.79 6.26
N PRO A 49 -9.58 -3.77 5.40
CA PRO A 49 -9.68 -5.19 5.73
C PRO A 49 -8.59 -5.60 6.73
N THR A 50 -8.91 -5.53 8.01
CA THR A 50 -7.99 -5.76 9.14
C THR A 50 -8.42 -6.92 10.04
N ASP A 51 -9.28 -7.80 9.53
CA ASP A 51 -9.89 -8.89 10.33
C ASP A 51 -10.54 -8.37 11.63
N ASN A 52 -11.20 -7.20 11.56
CA ASN A 52 -11.81 -6.50 12.69
C ASN A 52 -10.85 -6.14 13.85
N LYS A 53 -9.53 -6.14 13.61
CA LYS A 53 -8.54 -5.68 14.57
C LYS A 53 -8.22 -4.20 14.35
N MET A 54 -7.87 -3.49 15.41
CA MET A 54 -7.33 -2.15 15.30
C MET A 54 -5.88 -2.20 14.87
N VAL A 55 -5.53 -1.44 13.84
CA VAL A 55 -4.15 -1.34 13.38
C VAL A 55 -3.39 -0.39 14.28
N SER A 56 -2.27 -0.85 14.87
CA SER A 56 -1.36 0.00 15.64
C SER A 56 -0.40 0.77 14.73
N ALA A 57 0.06 0.14 13.66
CA ALA A 57 0.96 0.75 12.69
C ALA A 57 0.82 0.12 11.30
N SER A 58 1.11 0.92 10.25
CA SER A 58 1.18 0.46 8.87
C SER A 58 2.52 0.77 8.23
N LYS A 59 2.93 -0.06 7.27
CA LYS A 59 4.07 0.25 6.41
C LYS A 59 3.77 1.45 5.53
N GLY A 60 4.82 2.21 5.25
CA GLY A 60 4.83 3.24 4.24
C GLY A 60 4.97 2.67 2.84
N THR A 61 4.94 3.57 1.86
CA THR A 61 5.11 3.26 0.45
C THR A 61 6.12 4.20 -0.17
N LYS A 62 6.97 3.70 -1.07
CA LYS A 62 7.84 4.52 -1.92
C LYS A 62 7.79 3.96 -3.34
N SER A 63 7.62 4.83 -4.30
CA SER A 63 7.59 4.46 -5.72
C SER A 63 8.68 5.18 -6.48
N PHE A 64 9.44 4.41 -7.27
CA PHE A 64 10.52 4.92 -8.11
C PHE A 64 10.34 4.42 -9.54
N GLU A 65 10.48 5.30 -10.51
CA GLU A 65 10.66 4.93 -11.91
C GLU A 65 12.16 4.84 -12.21
N LEU A 66 12.55 3.73 -12.78
CA LEU A 66 13.93 3.45 -13.17
C LEU A 66 14.01 3.41 -14.69
N THR A 67 14.98 4.09 -15.26
CA THR A 67 15.30 4.03 -16.69
C THR A 67 16.77 3.70 -16.86
N PHE A 68 17.02 2.52 -17.39
CA PHE A 68 18.37 2.05 -17.74
C PHE A 68 18.63 2.39 -19.20
N THR A 69 19.80 2.97 -19.47
CA THR A 69 20.25 3.35 -20.81
C THR A 69 21.45 2.52 -21.21
N GLY A 70 21.28 1.70 -22.24
CA GLY A 70 22.34 0.89 -22.83
C GLY A 70 22.90 1.50 -24.12
N LYS A 71 23.85 0.78 -24.73
CA LYS A 71 24.39 1.03 -26.04
C LYS A 71 24.10 -0.17 -26.93
N PRO A 72 23.18 -0.08 -27.89
CA PRO A 72 22.79 -1.22 -28.73
C PRO A 72 23.98 -1.70 -29.59
N PHE A 73 24.10 -3.01 -29.69
CA PHE A 73 25.03 -3.69 -30.60
C PHE A 73 24.56 -5.11 -30.89
N HIS A 74 25.15 -5.77 -31.86
CA HIS A 74 24.85 -7.15 -32.21
C HIS A 74 25.18 -8.07 -31.03
N SER A 75 24.22 -8.92 -30.61
CA SER A 75 24.36 -9.76 -29.41
C SER A 75 25.52 -10.77 -29.44
N GLY A 76 26.02 -11.11 -30.62
CA GLY A 76 27.21 -11.95 -30.79
C GLY A 76 28.55 -11.26 -30.50
N TYR A 77 28.52 -9.94 -30.28
CA TYR A 77 29.72 -9.10 -29.98
C TYR A 77 29.39 -8.15 -28.84
N PRO A 78 29.10 -8.67 -27.65
CA PRO A 78 28.61 -7.86 -26.54
C PRO A 78 29.63 -6.84 -26.01
N GLU A 79 30.90 -7.07 -26.25
CA GLU A 79 32.03 -6.20 -25.86
C GLU A 79 31.97 -4.82 -26.55
N HIS A 80 31.21 -4.63 -27.62
CA HIS A 80 31.05 -3.38 -28.34
C HIS A 80 29.83 -2.55 -27.92
N GLY A 81 28.97 -3.11 -27.07
CA GLY A 81 27.74 -2.48 -26.60
C GLY A 81 27.59 -2.52 -25.09
N VAL A 82 26.42 -2.12 -24.62
CA VAL A 82 25.96 -2.23 -23.21
C VAL A 82 24.49 -2.58 -23.22
N SER A 83 24.10 -3.68 -22.61
CA SER A 83 22.70 -4.07 -22.52
C SER A 83 22.03 -3.37 -21.33
N ALA A 84 20.95 -2.64 -21.56
CA ALA A 84 20.12 -2.09 -20.49
C ALA A 84 19.47 -3.18 -19.63
N VAL A 85 19.27 -4.39 -20.18
CA VAL A 85 18.77 -5.55 -19.43
C VAL A 85 19.82 -6.04 -18.44
N GLU A 86 21.09 -6.16 -18.85
CA GLU A 86 22.18 -6.55 -17.94
C GLU A 86 22.37 -5.51 -16.81
N LEU A 87 22.32 -4.21 -17.15
CA LEU A 87 22.36 -3.15 -16.13
C LEU A 87 21.20 -3.28 -15.10
N PHE A 88 20.02 -3.67 -15.56
CA PHE A 88 18.90 -3.95 -14.67
C PHE A 88 19.14 -5.20 -13.81
N VAL A 89 19.72 -6.27 -14.36
CA VAL A 89 20.07 -7.49 -13.59
C VAL A 89 21.09 -7.14 -12.50
N ASP A 90 22.16 -6.44 -12.84
CA ASP A 90 23.17 -5.97 -11.87
C ASP A 90 22.56 -5.09 -10.76
N PHE A 91 21.64 -4.20 -11.14
CA PHE A 91 20.90 -3.40 -10.16
C PHE A 91 20.06 -4.29 -9.22
N MET A 92 19.38 -5.30 -9.77
CA MET A 92 18.56 -6.22 -8.96
C MET A 92 19.40 -7.08 -8.01
N GLU A 93 20.62 -7.44 -8.39
CA GLU A 93 21.58 -8.12 -7.50
C GLU A 93 21.96 -7.20 -6.33
N ARG A 94 22.31 -5.94 -6.62
CA ARG A 94 22.62 -4.95 -5.57
C ARG A 94 21.41 -4.71 -4.66
N LEU A 95 20.20 -4.62 -5.21
CA LEU A 95 18.97 -4.44 -4.43
C LEU A 95 18.72 -5.62 -3.50
N ARG A 96 18.93 -6.86 -3.95
CA ARG A 96 18.80 -8.06 -3.12
C ARG A 96 19.84 -8.14 -2.02
N ALA A 97 21.03 -7.60 -2.26
CA ALA A 97 22.11 -7.52 -1.29
C ALA A 97 22.00 -6.32 -0.35
N ALA A 98 21.08 -5.37 -0.63
CA ALA A 98 20.89 -4.20 0.23
C ALA A 98 20.33 -4.61 1.60
N ASP A 99 21.01 -4.19 2.66
CA ASP A 99 20.60 -4.43 4.05
C ASP A 99 19.82 -3.23 4.59
N PHE A 100 18.50 -3.25 4.40
CA PHE A 100 17.64 -2.24 5.00
C PHE A 100 17.34 -2.58 6.47
N PRO A 101 17.35 -1.57 7.37
CA PRO A 101 17.12 -1.81 8.79
C PRO A 101 15.81 -2.55 9.04
N MET A 102 15.89 -3.59 9.88
CA MET A 102 14.74 -4.31 10.39
C MET A 102 14.01 -3.44 11.43
N ASP A 103 12.70 -3.29 11.26
CA ASP A 103 11.86 -2.57 12.21
C ASP A 103 11.29 -3.54 13.25
N PRO A 104 11.36 -3.23 14.56
CA PRO A 104 10.87 -4.14 15.61
C PRO A 104 9.35 -4.32 15.59
N GLU A 105 8.58 -3.39 15.03
CA GLU A 105 7.12 -3.43 14.97
C GLU A 105 6.60 -3.85 13.58
N LEU A 106 7.16 -3.28 12.52
CA LEU A 106 6.69 -3.49 11.15
C LEU A 106 7.50 -4.56 10.38
N GLY A 107 8.58 -5.07 10.97
CA GLY A 107 9.43 -6.10 10.37
C GLY A 107 10.29 -5.59 9.20
N ALA A 108 10.52 -6.45 8.21
CA ALA A 108 11.39 -6.16 7.07
C ALA A 108 10.74 -5.25 6.04
N THR A 109 11.55 -4.45 5.35
CA THR A 109 11.18 -3.78 4.09
C THR A 109 10.93 -4.81 3.00
N THR A 110 9.89 -4.61 2.21
CA THR A 110 9.59 -5.43 1.04
C THR A 110 9.48 -4.57 -0.21
N TRP A 111 9.65 -5.17 -1.39
CA TRP A 111 9.56 -4.45 -2.65
C TRP A 111 9.02 -5.34 -3.78
N ASN A 112 8.54 -4.69 -4.82
CA ASN A 112 8.06 -5.33 -6.04
C ASN A 112 8.49 -4.53 -7.27
N VAL A 113 8.81 -5.23 -8.36
CA VAL A 113 9.07 -4.62 -9.68
C VAL A 113 7.81 -4.74 -10.52
N GLY A 114 7.31 -3.60 -10.99
CA GLY A 114 6.18 -3.53 -11.92
C GLY A 114 6.52 -2.76 -13.18
N LEU A 115 5.63 -2.80 -14.17
CA LEU A 115 5.72 -2.05 -15.42
C LEU A 115 7.07 -2.21 -16.14
N LEU A 116 7.65 -3.42 -16.09
CA LEU A 116 8.93 -3.73 -16.72
C LEU A 116 8.76 -3.77 -18.25
N ARG A 117 9.60 -3.00 -18.95
CA ARG A 117 9.58 -2.88 -20.42
C ARG A 117 10.97 -2.82 -21.00
N SER A 118 11.22 -3.62 -22.02
CA SER A 118 12.39 -3.56 -22.87
C SER A 118 12.01 -4.09 -24.27
N ASP A 119 11.95 -3.19 -25.27
CA ASP A 119 11.39 -3.47 -26.60
C ASP A 119 12.53 -3.59 -27.62
N ASN A 120 13.46 -4.53 -27.42
CA ASN A 120 14.54 -4.78 -28.38
C ASN A 120 14.39 -6.15 -29.08
N PRO A 121 14.85 -6.30 -30.34
CA PRO A 121 15.00 -7.60 -30.96
C PRO A 121 15.96 -8.49 -30.17
N GLN A 122 15.74 -9.81 -30.17
CA GLN A 122 16.52 -10.77 -29.40
C GLN A 122 18.01 -10.82 -29.75
N ASN A 123 18.39 -10.40 -30.94
CA ASN A 123 19.78 -10.40 -31.44
C ASN A 123 20.49 -9.06 -31.31
N ILE A 124 19.91 -8.09 -30.59
CA ILE A 124 20.48 -6.77 -30.32
C ILE A 124 20.48 -6.51 -28.81
N LEU A 125 21.60 -6.04 -28.26
CA LEU A 125 21.69 -5.57 -26.89
C LEU A 125 20.65 -4.47 -26.64
N SER A 126 19.93 -4.56 -25.54
CA SER A 126 18.85 -3.61 -25.23
C SER A 126 19.38 -2.18 -25.10
N PRO A 127 18.86 -1.22 -25.88
CA PRO A 127 19.23 0.19 -25.74
C PRO A 127 18.59 0.86 -24.53
N ALA A 128 17.45 0.34 -24.04
CA ALA A 128 16.73 0.91 -22.92
C ALA A 128 15.86 -0.12 -22.22
N LEU A 129 15.78 0.01 -20.90
CA LEU A 129 14.81 -0.70 -20.06
C LEU A 129 14.21 0.27 -19.08
N SER A 130 12.90 0.20 -18.87
CA SER A 130 12.21 0.94 -17.82
C SER A 130 11.39 0.03 -16.91
N CYS A 131 11.28 0.41 -15.64
CA CYS A 131 10.40 -0.27 -14.69
C CYS A 131 9.95 0.66 -13.57
N ARG A 132 8.94 0.23 -12.81
CA ARG A 132 8.54 0.81 -11.54
C ARG A 132 8.95 -0.10 -10.40
N LEU A 133 9.69 0.45 -9.45
CA LEU A 133 10.05 -0.22 -8.21
C LEU A 133 9.19 0.36 -7.09
N TYR A 134 8.51 -0.51 -6.35
CA TYR A 134 7.58 -0.14 -5.30
C TYR A 134 7.99 -0.79 -3.99
N PHE A 135 8.27 0.03 -2.98
CA PHE A 135 8.67 -0.43 -1.65
C PHE A 135 7.52 -0.32 -0.65
N ARG A 136 7.51 -1.24 0.31
CA ARG A 136 6.79 -1.16 1.57
C ARG A 136 7.81 -0.89 2.66
N THR A 137 7.89 0.36 3.09
CA THR A 137 8.89 0.84 4.06
C THR A 137 8.41 0.74 5.49
N THR A 138 9.33 0.78 6.43
CA THR A 138 9.07 0.75 7.88
C THR A 138 9.61 2.01 8.52
N PHE A 139 9.31 2.26 9.80
CA PHE A 139 9.87 3.43 10.51
C PHE A 139 11.40 3.44 10.47
N ALA A 140 12.03 2.26 10.56
CA ALA A 140 13.48 2.13 10.54
C ALA A 140 14.08 2.34 9.14
N SER A 141 13.35 1.98 8.07
CA SER A 141 13.91 1.91 6.72
C SER A 141 13.46 3.01 5.76
N ASP A 142 12.48 3.83 6.11
CA ASP A 142 11.84 4.77 5.18
C ASP A 142 12.82 5.77 4.55
N ALA A 143 13.66 6.37 5.37
CA ALA A 143 14.72 7.27 4.89
C ALA A 143 15.83 6.50 4.15
N ALA A 144 16.27 5.36 4.71
CA ALA A 144 17.35 4.56 4.16
C ALA A 144 17.05 4.05 2.74
N VAL A 145 15.80 3.64 2.47
CA VAL A 145 15.36 3.26 1.11
C VAL A 145 15.49 4.42 0.14
N THR A 146 15.05 5.61 0.54
CA THR A 146 15.12 6.79 -0.33
C THR A 146 16.57 7.16 -0.64
N GLU A 147 17.43 7.16 0.38
CA GLU A 147 18.88 7.47 0.23
C GLU A 147 19.57 6.41 -0.64
N TRP A 148 19.30 5.13 -0.38
CA TRP A 148 19.87 4.04 -1.17
C TRP A 148 19.47 4.15 -2.64
N MET A 149 18.20 4.42 -2.93
CA MET A 149 17.71 4.58 -4.31
C MET A 149 18.34 5.78 -5.02
N ARG A 150 18.47 6.92 -4.35
CA ARG A 150 19.14 8.10 -4.90
C ARG A 150 20.60 7.83 -5.25
N ALA A 151 21.29 7.07 -4.39
CA ALA A 151 22.70 6.70 -4.60
C ALA A 151 22.91 5.75 -5.79
N GLN A 152 21.86 5.10 -6.32
CA GLN A 152 21.98 4.24 -7.51
C GLN A 152 22.00 5.03 -8.82
N ALA A 153 21.64 6.31 -8.81
CA ALA A 153 21.63 7.13 -10.01
C ALA A 153 23.04 7.25 -10.62
N SER A 154 23.13 7.12 -11.94
CA SER A 154 24.38 7.15 -12.70
C SER A 154 24.11 7.62 -14.14
N ASP A 155 25.15 7.68 -14.99
CA ASP A 155 25.00 8.00 -16.40
C ASP A 155 24.13 6.98 -17.15
N THR A 156 24.09 5.74 -16.68
CA THR A 156 23.30 4.65 -17.28
C THR A 156 22.01 4.34 -16.55
N LEU A 157 21.77 4.90 -15.35
CA LEU A 157 20.56 4.68 -14.56
C LEU A 157 19.97 6.01 -14.08
N LYS A 158 18.80 6.37 -14.60
CA LYS A 158 17.98 7.45 -14.07
C LYS A 158 17.02 6.90 -13.03
N VAL A 159 16.99 7.53 -11.86
CA VAL A 159 16.07 7.24 -10.77
C VAL A 159 15.15 8.44 -10.58
N LYS A 160 13.85 8.24 -10.78
CA LYS A 160 12.82 9.27 -10.57
C LYS A 160 11.88 8.87 -9.46
N GLU A 161 11.79 9.69 -8.42
CA GLU A 161 10.86 9.49 -7.33
C GLU A 161 9.44 9.86 -7.74
N PHE A 162 8.47 9.02 -7.37
CA PHE A 162 7.03 9.28 -7.55
C PHE A 162 6.31 9.55 -6.23
N GLY A 163 7.06 9.68 -5.14
CA GLY A 163 6.52 9.87 -3.82
C GLY A 163 6.02 8.57 -3.19
N GLY A 164 5.15 8.73 -2.20
CA GLY A 164 4.57 7.67 -1.39
C GLY A 164 4.31 8.17 0.03
N ASP A 165 3.71 7.34 0.85
CA ASP A 165 3.38 7.65 2.23
C ASP A 165 4.45 7.15 3.18
N THR A 166 4.71 7.91 4.24
CA THR A 166 5.54 7.43 5.35
C THR A 166 4.79 6.37 6.16
N PRO A 167 5.50 5.46 6.85
CA PRO A 167 4.89 4.57 7.83
C PRO A 167 4.09 5.37 8.86
N ALA A 168 2.94 4.84 9.26
CA ALA A 168 2.02 5.57 10.12
C ALA A 168 1.62 4.77 11.36
N ARG A 169 1.35 5.47 12.47
CA ARG A 169 0.74 4.93 13.69
C ARG A 169 -0.70 5.38 13.79
N TYR A 170 -1.53 4.52 14.34
CA TYR A 170 -2.96 4.76 14.50
C TYR A 170 -3.37 4.64 15.97
N LEU A 171 -4.47 5.29 16.31
CA LEU A 171 -5.07 5.17 17.62
C LEU A 171 -5.66 3.77 17.78
N THR A 172 -5.35 3.12 18.90
CA THR A 172 -5.98 1.88 19.34
C THR A 172 -6.70 2.10 20.68
N LEU A 173 -7.79 1.38 20.89
CA LEU A 173 -8.59 1.48 22.12
C LEU A 173 -8.48 0.19 22.94
N PRO A 174 -8.58 0.26 24.25
CA PRO A 174 -8.63 -0.92 25.10
C PRO A 174 -9.81 -1.84 24.76
N GLY A 175 -9.61 -3.15 24.89
CA GLY A 175 -10.63 -4.15 24.61
C GLY A 175 -10.76 -4.57 23.14
N PHE A 176 -9.92 -4.03 22.26
CA PHE A 176 -9.79 -4.48 20.87
C PHE A 176 -8.51 -5.27 20.65
N GLY A 177 -8.56 -6.30 19.80
CA GLY A 177 -7.35 -6.92 19.28
C GLY A 177 -6.59 -5.94 18.39
N THR A 178 -5.27 -5.97 18.44
CA THR A 178 -4.41 -5.09 17.62
C THR A 178 -3.60 -5.89 16.60
N ALA A 179 -3.21 -5.23 15.51
CA ALA A 179 -2.33 -5.79 14.50
C ALA A 179 -1.52 -4.68 13.82
N THR A 180 -0.42 -5.04 13.17
CA THR A 180 0.26 -4.20 12.19
C THR A 180 -0.10 -4.65 10.80
N VAL A 181 -0.04 -3.72 9.82
CA VAL A 181 -0.36 -4.05 8.42
C VAL A 181 0.75 -3.59 7.48
N ALA A 182 0.90 -4.33 6.38
CA ALA A 182 1.92 -4.04 5.36
C ALA A 182 1.39 -3.22 4.19
N PHE A 183 0.15 -2.74 4.26
CA PHE A 183 -0.48 -1.94 3.21
C PHE A 183 -0.72 -0.50 3.67
N GLY A 184 -0.86 0.41 2.69
CA GLY A 184 -1.25 1.80 2.93
C GLY A 184 -2.77 1.96 2.93
N SER A 185 -3.25 3.08 3.49
CA SER A 185 -4.66 3.46 3.51
C SER A 185 -4.81 4.95 3.18
N ASP A 186 -6.04 5.41 3.02
CA ASP A 186 -6.33 6.83 2.82
C ASP A 186 -6.12 7.68 4.09
N ALA A 187 -5.92 7.05 5.24
CA ALA A 187 -5.80 7.73 6.54
C ALA A 187 -4.72 8.82 6.60
N PRO A 188 -3.51 8.67 6.02
CA PRO A 188 -2.50 9.74 6.01
C PRO A 188 -2.99 11.01 5.29
N HIS A 189 -3.81 10.88 4.25
CA HIS A 189 -4.29 11.98 3.42
C HIS A 189 -5.45 12.78 4.04
N LEU A 190 -6.04 12.26 5.10
CA LEU A 190 -7.18 12.89 5.79
C LEU A 190 -6.67 13.80 6.91
N THR A 191 -6.06 14.92 6.50
CA THR A 191 -5.32 15.83 7.39
C THR A 191 -6.21 16.64 8.36
N ASN A 192 -7.53 16.67 8.13
CA ASN A 192 -8.48 17.34 9.02
C ASN A 192 -8.83 16.55 10.28
N PHE A 193 -8.21 15.36 10.45
CA PHE A 193 -8.46 14.48 11.59
C PHE A 193 -7.16 14.21 12.34
N ASP A 194 -7.14 14.55 13.62
CA ASP A 194 -5.97 14.39 14.49
C ASP A 194 -5.81 12.94 14.96
N GLN A 195 -6.92 12.26 15.20
CA GLN A 195 -6.96 10.87 15.66
C GLN A 195 -7.62 9.97 14.61
N LYS A 196 -6.89 8.97 14.18
CA LYS A 196 -7.31 8.04 13.14
C LYS A 196 -7.24 6.62 13.68
N ILE A 197 -8.34 5.90 13.57
CA ILE A 197 -8.44 4.47 13.86
C ILE A 197 -8.53 3.76 12.52
N LEU A 198 -7.73 2.73 12.32
CA LEU A 198 -7.80 1.87 11.16
C LEU A 198 -8.32 0.51 11.63
N CYS A 199 -9.56 0.17 11.27
CA CYS A 199 -10.24 -1.05 11.71
C CYS A 199 -11.42 -1.35 10.81
N GLY A 200 -11.48 -2.55 10.24
CA GLY A 200 -12.60 -2.96 9.41
C GLY A 200 -12.71 -4.46 9.22
N PRO A 201 -13.82 -4.90 8.63
CA PRO A 201 -14.10 -6.31 8.40
C PRO A 201 -13.30 -6.87 7.22
N GLY A 202 -13.17 -8.20 7.19
CA GLY A 202 -12.52 -8.93 6.12
C GLY A 202 -11.01 -8.93 6.21
N SER A 203 -10.40 -9.74 5.37
CA SER A 203 -8.95 -9.96 5.34
C SER A 203 -8.32 -9.34 4.09
N ILE A 204 -7.14 -8.74 4.25
CA ILE A 204 -6.33 -8.26 3.13
C ILE A 204 -5.92 -9.38 2.17
N THR A 205 -5.92 -10.63 2.62
CA THR A 205 -5.51 -11.78 1.81
C THR A 205 -6.46 -12.13 0.68
N VAL A 206 -7.70 -11.65 0.76
CA VAL A 206 -8.73 -11.82 -0.29
C VAL A 206 -8.99 -10.52 -1.07
N ALA A 207 -8.41 -9.40 -0.62
CA ALA A 207 -8.59 -8.11 -1.28
C ALA A 207 -7.95 -8.09 -2.68
N HIS A 208 -8.58 -7.37 -3.62
CA HIS A 208 -8.16 -7.24 -5.02
C HIS A 208 -8.18 -8.54 -5.85
N ARG A 209 -8.87 -9.56 -5.37
CA ARG A 209 -9.08 -10.81 -6.10
C ARG A 209 -10.46 -10.83 -6.75
N ASP A 210 -10.65 -11.67 -7.79
CA ASP A 210 -11.95 -11.82 -8.45
C ASP A 210 -13.00 -12.48 -7.53
N ASP A 211 -12.53 -13.25 -6.53
CA ASP A 211 -13.32 -13.93 -5.51
C ASP A 211 -13.33 -13.18 -4.16
N GLU A 212 -12.98 -11.88 -4.15
CA GLU A 212 -13.02 -11.06 -2.94
C GLU A 212 -14.39 -11.13 -2.28
N CYS A 213 -14.41 -11.51 -1.02
CA CYS A 213 -15.63 -11.73 -0.27
C CYS A 213 -15.51 -11.23 1.18
N LEU A 214 -16.66 -10.97 1.78
CA LEU A 214 -16.79 -10.61 3.18
C LEU A 214 -17.84 -11.52 3.82
N SER A 215 -17.49 -12.16 4.93
CA SER A 215 -18.44 -12.97 5.66
C SER A 215 -19.50 -12.07 6.35
N LYS A 216 -20.73 -12.59 6.48
CA LYS A 216 -21.78 -11.88 7.21
C LYS A 216 -21.41 -11.67 8.69
N ALA A 217 -20.73 -12.65 9.29
CA ALA A 217 -20.26 -12.57 10.67
C ALA A 217 -19.22 -11.45 10.86
N ASP A 218 -18.25 -11.31 9.95
CA ASP A 218 -17.27 -10.23 10.00
C ASP A 218 -17.89 -8.86 9.84
N PHE A 219 -18.92 -8.76 8.98
CA PHE A 219 -19.66 -7.52 8.80
C PHE A 219 -20.44 -7.12 10.06
N GLU A 220 -21.15 -8.08 10.70
CA GLU A 220 -21.86 -7.87 11.95
C GLU A 220 -20.89 -7.50 13.09
N GLN A 221 -19.74 -8.15 13.16
CA GLN A 221 -18.68 -7.82 14.11
C GLN A 221 -18.16 -6.39 13.92
N ALA A 222 -17.98 -5.93 12.68
CA ALA A 222 -17.55 -4.56 12.39
C ALA A 222 -18.56 -3.53 12.87
N ILE A 223 -19.87 -3.77 12.68
CA ILE A 223 -20.92 -2.90 13.21
C ILE A 223 -20.81 -2.78 14.73
N ASN A 224 -20.67 -3.91 15.43
CA ASN A 224 -20.52 -3.94 16.88
C ASN A 224 -19.25 -3.20 17.33
N ASN A 225 -18.14 -3.36 16.60
CA ASN A 225 -16.90 -2.67 16.87
C ASN A 225 -17.05 -1.15 16.72
N TYR A 226 -17.72 -0.68 15.66
CA TYR A 226 -17.94 0.75 15.44
C TYR A 226 -18.85 1.39 16.49
N VAL A 227 -19.86 0.66 16.99
CA VAL A 227 -20.69 1.09 18.11
C VAL A 227 -19.84 1.23 19.38
N LYS A 228 -19.01 0.22 19.72
CA LYS A 228 -18.09 0.28 20.86
C LYS A 228 -17.08 1.42 20.76
N ILE A 229 -16.52 1.65 19.55
CA ILE A 229 -15.62 2.78 19.31
C ILE A 229 -16.36 4.10 19.59
N TYR A 230 -17.57 4.25 19.11
CA TYR A 230 -18.39 5.43 19.37
C TYR A 230 -18.68 5.63 20.86
N GLU A 231 -19.12 4.59 21.56
CA GLU A 231 -19.43 4.63 23.00
C GLU A 231 -18.22 4.93 23.87
N SER A 232 -17.01 4.53 23.46
CA SER A 232 -15.78 4.80 24.19
C SER A 232 -15.40 6.29 24.29
N TYR A 233 -16.12 7.16 23.58
CA TYR A 233 -15.91 8.60 23.54
C TYR A 233 -17.00 9.40 24.24
N HIS A 234 -17.98 8.70 24.82
CA HIS A 234 -19.11 9.28 25.57
C HIS A 234 -19.15 8.71 26.97
#